data_aedcf91d2446e05a5b9cc411a07f4f43
#
_entry.id   aedcf91d2446e05a5b9cc411a07f4f43
#
_cell.length_a   1.000
_cell.length_b   1.000
_cell.length_c   1.000
_cell.angle_alpha   90.00
_cell.angle_beta   90.00
_cell.angle_gamma   90.00
#
_symmetry.space_group_name_H-M   'P 1'
#
loop_
_entity.id
_entity.type
_entity.pdbx_description
1 polymer ?
#
loop_
_entity_poly.entity_id
_entity_poly.type
_entity_poly.pdbx_seq_one_letter_code
_entity_poly.pdbx_strand_id
1 'polypeptide(L)'
;MPRKSRIESASDRHAAPGGTAAVDRALSLLAAYRAGDDGLSLAEFAQRTQLYKSTVLRLLASLEHAGLVQRRDDGRYGLGPELARLHSLYAATFSLEAVVMPVLHALVAVTGESAAYHVRQPRPGQTPDWARLCLYRVDSPQVLRDHVRPGDLLPADRGAGARVLIAFGPGPLPAGDRALYEEIRTQGYCARVGDRNPELAGISAPAFHADGSLAGAVTLTMPAHRY
;
A
#
# COMPACT_ATOMS: atom_id res chain seq x y z
N MET A 1 37.49 -23.83 7.54
CA MET A 1 36.04 -24.02 7.41
C MET A 1 35.51 -23.05 6.36
N PRO A 2 34.80 -23.48 5.31
CA PRO A 2 34.26 -22.57 4.32
C PRO A 2 33.21 -21.69 4.98
N ARG A 3 33.33 -20.36 4.78
CA ARG A 3 32.29 -19.37 5.17
C ARG A 3 31.00 -19.75 4.44
N LYS A 4 29.94 -20.13 5.17
CA LYS A 4 28.60 -20.27 4.60
C LYS A 4 28.27 -19.02 3.80
N SER A 5 27.87 -19.19 2.54
CA SER A 5 27.41 -18.09 1.68
C SER A 5 26.35 -17.30 2.44
N ARG A 6 26.59 -16.00 2.61
CA ARG A 6 25.65 -15.09 3.29
C ARG A 6 24.43 -15.01 2.39
N ILE A 7 23.29 -15.55 2.84
CA ILE A 7 22.02 -15.33 2.15
C ILE A 7 21.71 -13.86 2.33
N GLU A 8 21.72 -13.12 1.23
CA GLU A 8 21.39 -11.71 1.21
C GLU A 8 19.88 -11.55 1.39
N SER A 9 19.45 -10.86 2.44
CA SER A 9 18.03 -10.63 2.72
C SER A 9 17.43 -9.66 1.68
N ALA A 10 16.09 -9.64 1.58
CA ALA A 10 15.41 -8.69 0.70
C ALA A 10 15.78 -7.24 1.04
N SER A 11 15.88 -6.89 2.33
CA SER A 11 16.30 -5.56 2.79
C SER A 11 17.76 -5.23 2.48
N ASP A 12 18.67 -6.23 2.43
CA ASP A 12 20.07 -5.97 2.07
C ASP A 12 20.22 -5.63 0.57
N ARG A 13 19.42 -6.25 -0.29
CA ARG A 13 19.40 -5.95 -1.73
C ARG A 13 18.86 -4.56 -2.06
N HIS A 14 18.08 -3.98 -1.16
CA HIS A 14 17.37 -2.72 -1.35
C HIS A 14 17.66 -1.73 -0.22
N ALA A 15 18.87 -1.81 0.34
CA ALA A 15 19.31 -0.91 1.41
C ALA A 15 19.28 0.56 0.94
N ALA A 16 18.86 1.45 1.83
CA ALA A 16 18.84 2.87 1.56
C ALA A 16 20.26 3.39 1.27
N PRO A 17 20.51 4.11 0.16
CA PRO A 17 21.80 4.73 -0.11
C PRO A 17 22.22 5.63 1.06
N GLY A 18 23.38 5.34 1.67
CA GLY A 18 23.86 6.04 2.86
C GLY A 18 23.13 5.69 4.16
N GLY A 19 22.19 4.75 4.13
CA GLY A 19 21.44 4.27 5.28
C GLY A 19 22.19 3.24 6.12
N THR A 20 21.56 2.80 7.21
CA THR A 20 22.08 1.78 8.12
C THR A 20 21.34 0.47 7.93
N ALA A 21 22.05 -0.59 7.51
CA ALA A 21 21.47 -1.90 7.22
C ALA A 21 20.64 -2.49 8.40
N ALA A 22 20.99 -2.18 9.65
CA ALA A 22 20.21 -2.61 10.80
C ALA A 22 18.82 -1.95 10.86
N VAL A 23 18.74 -0.66 10.47
CA VAL A 23 17.49 0.09 10.39
C VAL A 23 16.62 -0.45 9.24
N ASP A 24 17.20 -0.64 8.05
CA ASP A 24 16.48 -1.19 6.90
C ASP A 24 15.89 -2.58 7.22
N ARG A 25 16.65 -3.43 7.90
CA ARG A 25 16.17 -4.73 8.35
C ARG A 25 15.06 -4.63 9.40
N ALA A 26 15.16 -3.70 10.35
CA ALA A 26 14.12 -3.49 11.35
C ALA A 26 12.81 -3.00 10.70
N LEU A 27 12.90 -2.03 9.79
CA LEU A 27 11.76 -1.53 9.03
C LEU A 27 11.14 -2.62 8.13
N SER A 28 11.95 -3.55 7.59
CA SER A 28 11.43 -4.68 6.82
C SER A 28 10.55 -5.63 7.64
N LEU A 29 10.77 -5.72 8.96
CA LEU A 29 9.87 -6.47 9.85
C LEU A 29 8.50 -5.79 9.97
N LEU A 30 8.46 -4.47 10.12
CA LEU A 30 7.19 -3.73 10.12
C LEU A 30 6.47 -3.86 8.77
N ALA A 31 7.21 -3.78 7.67
CA ALA A 31 6.66 -3.96 6.32
C ALA A 31 6.22 -5.40 6.00
N ALA A 32 6.55 -6.38 6.83
CA ALA A 32 6.15 -7.77 6.66
C ALA A 32 4.69 -8.04 7.06
N TYR A 33 4.06 -7.16 7.85
CA TYR A 33 2.64 -7.29 8.18
C TYR A 33 1.75 -7.06 6.96
N ARG A 34 0.64 -7.77 6.90
CA ARG A 34 -0.37 -7.70 5.84
C ARG A 34 -1.75 -7.52 6.45
N ALA A 35 -2.68 -6.99 5.67
CA ALA A 35 -4.07 -6.88 6.10
C ALA A 35 -4.63 -8.27 6.47
N GLY A 36 -5.24 -8.37 7.65
CA GLY A 36 -5.77 -9.61 8.20
C GLY A 36 -4.79 -10.45 9.02
N ASP A 37 -3.51 -10.04 9.14
CA ASP A 37 -2.59 -10.70 10.07
C ASP A 37 -2.99 -10.37 11.52
N ASP A 38 -3.28 -11.40 12.29
CA ASP A 38 -3.45 -11.29 13.73
C ASP A 38 -2.14 -11.61 14.47
N GLY A 39 -1.10 -10.80 14.21
CA GLY A 39 0.26 -11.01 14.67
C GLY A 39 1.03 -12.05 13.84
N LEU A 40 2.36 -11.98 13.89
CA LEU A 40 3.28 -12.86 13.20
C LEU A 40 4.17 -13.63 14.18
N SER A 41 4.40 -14.90 13.89
CA SER A 41 5.39 -15.71 14.59
C SER A 41 6.80 -15.38 14.09
N LEU A 42 7.82 -15.75 14.88
CA LEU A 42 9.23 -15.63 14.49
C LEU A 42 9.55 -16.35 13.16
N ALA A 43 8.86 -17.47 12.88
CA ALA A 43 9.04 -18.22 11.64
C ALA A 43 8.46 -17.48 10.43
N GLU A 44 7.27 -16.89 10.56
CA GLU A 44 6.63 -16.09 9.50
C GLU A 44 7.44 -14.84 9.18
N PHE A 45 7.97 -14.13 10.19
CA PHE A 45 8.90 -13.03 9.94
C PHE A 45 10.13 -13.48 9.16
N ALA A 46 10.80 -14.55 9.59
CA ALA A 46 11.99 -15.07 8.93
C ALA A 46 11.71 -15.45 7.46
N GLN A 47 10.55 -16.06 7.20
CA GLN A 47 10.11 -16.42 5.86
C GLN A 47 9.82 -15.20 4.99
N ARG A 48 9.05 -14.23 5.51
CA ARG A 48 8.63 -13.05 4.74
C ARG A 48 9.78 -12.09 4.43
N THR A 49 10.74 -11.95 5.37
CA THR A 49 11.88 -11.03 5.24
C THR A 49 13.15 -11.68 4.72
N GLN A 50 13.18 -13.03 4.68
CA GLN A 50 14.38 -13.83 4.35
C GLN A 50 15.57 -13.54 5.30
N LEU A 51 15.29 -13.12 6.52
CA LEU A 51 16.27 -12.95 7.59
C LEU A 51 16.39 -14.23 8.43
N TYR A 52 17.57 -14.47 8.99
CA TYR A 52 17.74 -15.55 9.98
C TYR A 52 16.92 -15.27 11.23
N LYS A 53 16.32 -16.31 11.84
CA LYS A 53 15.51 -16.20 13.06
C LYS A 53 16.23 -15.46 14.19
N SER A 54 17.54 -15.69 14.37
CA SER A 54 18.35 -15.00 15.37
C SER A 54 18.46 -13.49 15.11
N THR A 55 18.53 -13.07 13.84
CA THR A 55 18.52 -11.66 13.47
C THR A 55 17.13 -11.05 13.71
N VAL A 56 16.07 -11.74 13.28
CA VAL A 56 14.69 -11.30 13.51
C VAL A 56 14.43 -11.09 14.99
N LEU A 57 14.82 -12.06 15.85
CA LEU A 57 14.60 -11.97 17.30
C LEU A 57 15.29 -10.73 17.91
N ARG A 58 16.53 -10.42 17.52
CA ARG A 58 17.25 -9.24 18.02
C ARG A 58 16.61 -7.92 17.54
N LEU A 59 16.14 -7.88 16.30
CA LEU A 59 15.45 -6.69 15.74
C LEU A 59 14.06 -6.51 16.39
N LEU A 60 13.32 -7.60 16.60
CA LEU A 60 12.04 -7.57 17.30
C LEU A 60 12.21 -7.04 18.75
N ALA A 61 13.25 -7.43 19.47
CA ALA A 61 13.52 -6.89 20.80
C ALA A 61 13.70 -5.36 20.78
N SER A 62 14.37 -4.80 19.77
CA SER A 62 14.51 -3.35 19.62
C SER A 62 13.18 -2.66 19.25
N LEU A 63 12.39 -3.27 18.36
CA LEU A 63 11.09 -2.73 17.96
C LEU A 63 10.07 -2.83 19.12
N GLU A 64 10.14 -3.90 19.93
CA GLU A 64 9.32 -4.08 21.13
C GLU A 64 9.69 -3.04 22.19
N HIS A 65 10.98 -2.83 22.44
CA HIS A 65 11.46 -1.77 23.34
C HIS A 65 10.98 -0.38 22.92
N ALA A 66 10.92 -0.13 21.61
CA ALA A 66 10.39 1.12 21.04
C ALA A 66 8.84 1.18 20.98
N GLY A 67 8.12 0.14 21.42
CA GLY A 67 6.66 0.07 21.37
C GLY A 67 6.05 -0.05 19.95
N LEU A 68 6.88 -0.31 18.93
CA LEU A 68 6.44 -0.47 17.53
C LEU A 68 5.85 -1.86 17.26
N VAL A 69 6.28 -2.86 18.02
CA VAL A 69 5.67 -4.19 18.09
C VAL A 69 5.42 -4.57 19.54
N GLN A 70 4.52 -5.52 19.77
CA GLN A 70 4.25 -6.08 21.08
C GLN A 70 4.17 -7.60 20.96
N ARG A 71 4.81 -8.30 21.90
CA ARG A 71 4.70 -9.75 22.00
C ARG A 71 3.40 -10.10 22.74
N ARG A 72 2.64 -11.04 22.19
CA ARG A 72 1.39 -11.55 22.75
C ARG A 72 1.64 -12.80 23.60
N ASP A 73 0.64 -13.21 24.37
CA ASP A 73 0.71 -14.40 25.24
C ASP A 73 0.91 -15.70 24.46
N ASP A 74 0.42 -15.76 23.23
CA ASP A 74 0.62 -16.87 22.29
C ASP A 74 2.02 -16.91 21.63
N GLY A 75 2.89 -15.97 22.00
CA GLY A 75 4.25 -15.83 21.47
C GLY A 75 4.34 -15.17 20.08
N ARG A 76 3.22 -14.77 19.47
CA ARG A 76 3.20 -13.98 18.22
C ARG A 76 3.50 -12.51 18.54
N TYR A 77 3.89 -11.76 17.50
CA TYR A 77 4.16 -10.34 17.60
C TYR A 77 3.11 -9.57 16.81
N GLY A 78 2.38 -8.68 17.47
CA GLY A 78 1.44 -7.74 16.88
C GLY A 78 2.07 -6.37 16.69
N LEU A 79 1.40 -5.48 15.93
CA LEU A 79 1.75 -4.07 15.86
C LEU A 79 1.55 -3.43 17.24
N GLY A 80 2.49 -2.58 17.66
CA GLY A 80 2.51 -1.96 18.97
C GLY A 80 1.82 -0.59 19.01
N PRO A 81 1.52 -0.07 20.22
CA PRO A 81 0.76 1.17 20.43
C PRO A 81 1.47 2.43 19.93
N GLU A 82 2.79 2.39 19.81
CA GLU A 82 3.57 3.53 19.29
C GLU A 82 3.16 3.90 17.85
N LEU A 83 2.75 2.92 17.04
CA LEU A 83 2.24 3.17 15.69
C LEU A 83 0.93 3.98 15.72
N ALA A 84 0.04 3.71 16.67
CA ALA A 84 -1.18 4.49 16.86
C ALA A 84 -0.86 5.92 17.32
N ARG A 85 0.12 6.10 18.21
CA ARG A 85 0.60 7.42 18.64
C ARG A 85 1.17 8.22 17.47
N LEU A 86 2.05 7.62 16.67
CA LEU A 86 2.65 8.26 15.49
C LEU A 86 1.57 8.62 14.45
N HIS A 87 0.59 7.72 14.23
CA HIS A 87 -0.55 7.99 13.37
C HIS A 87 -1.38 9.19 13.88
N SER A 88 -1.64 9.28 15.20
CA SER A 88 -2.38 10.40 15.78
C SER A 88 -1.64 11.73 15.60
N LEU A 89 -0.31 11.75 15.76
CA LEU A 89 0.49 12.93 15.50
C LEU A 89 0.48 13.33 14.02
N TYR A 90 0.59 12.38 13.13
CA TYR A 90 0.47 12.62 11.69
C TYR A 90 -0.90 13.21 11.33
N ALA A 91 -1.98 12.61 11.85
CA ALA A 91 -3.35 13.07 11.61
C ALA A 91 -3.64 14.48 12.21
N ALA A 92 -2.97 14.84 13.31
CA ALA A 92 -3.12 16.16 13.93
C ALA A 92 -2.49 17.29 13.09
N THR A 93 -1.47 17.01 12.29
CA THR A 93 -0.82 18.03 11.44
C THR A 93 -1.61 18.32 10.17
N PHE A 94 -2.24 17.32 9.58
CA PHE A 94 -3.12 17.42 8.41
C PHE A 94 -3.99 16.16 8.34
N SER A 95 -5.28 16.32 8.57
CA SER A 95 -6.21 15.20 8.44
C SER A 95 -6.65 15.01 6.98
N LEU A 96 -5.85 14.28 6.20
CA LEU A 96 -6.24 13.82 4.86
C LEU A 96 -7.57 13.05 4.91
N GLU A 97 -7.81 12.31 5.99
CA GLU A 97 -9.06 11.60 6.24
C GLU A 97 -10.26 12.53 6.27
N ALA A 98 -10.15 13.68 6.97
CA ALA A 98 -11.23 14.67 7.06
C ALA A 98 -11.60 15.28 5.69
N VAL A 99 -10.67 15.30 4.74
CA VAL A 99 -10.90 15.77 3.36
C VAL A 99 -11.44 14.66 2.48
N VAL A 100 -10.87 13.46 2.56
CA VAL A 100 -11.14 12.36 1.64
C VAL A 100 -12.43 11.62 2.00
N MET A 101 -12.67 11.31 3.27
CA MET A 101 -13.81 10.47 3.68
C MET A 101 -15.17 11.04 3.29
N PRO A 102 -15.45 12.35 3.42
CA PRO A 102 -16.72 12.92 2.94
C PRO A 102 -16.96 12.69 1.43
N VAL A 103 -15.89 12.80 0.62
CA VAL A 103 -15.97 12.56 -0.83
C VAL A 103 -16.27 11.09 -1.13
N LEU A 104 -15.60 10.15 -0.43
CA LEU A 104 -15.87 8.74 -0.60
C LEU A 104 -17.29 8.35 -0.20
N HIS A 105 -17.78 8.88 0.93
CA HIS A 105 -19.18 8.68 1.37
C HIS A 105 -20.19 9.21 0.36
N ALA A 106 -19.97 10.41 -0.18
CA ALA A 106 -20.84 10.99 -1.20
C ALA A 106 -20.86 10.14 -2.47
N LEU A 107 -19.71 9.65 -2.91
CA LEU A 107 -19.62 8.74 -4.08
C LEU A 107 -20.38 7.45 -3.86
N VAL A 108 -20.22 6.80 -2.70
CA VAL A 108 -20.96 5.58 -2.36
C VAL A 108 -22.46 5.84 -2.26
N ALA A 109 -22.86 6.95 -1.67
CA ALA A 109 -24.27 7.30 -1.54
C ALA A 109 -24.96 7.50 -2.90
N VAL A 110 -24.24 8.07 -3.90
CA VAL A 110 -24.79 8.32 -5.24
C VAL A 110 -24.75 7.07 -6.12
N THR A 111 -23.67 6.29 -6.03
CA THR A 111 -23.44 5.17 -6.97
C THR A 111 -23.86 3.82 -6.41
N GLY A 112 -23.90 3.66 -5.10
CA GLY A 112 -24.08 2.36 -4.43
C GLY A 112 -22.84 1.46 -4.52
N GLU A 113 -21.71 1.96 -5.07
CA GLU A 113 -20.50 1.17 -5.29
C GLU A 113 -19.38 1.55 -4.33
N SER A 114 -18.41 0.65 -4.13
CA SER A 114 -17.29 0.93 -3.23
C SER A 114 -16.40 2.04 -3.75
N ALA A 115 -16.03 2.98 -2.87
CA ALA A 115 -15.12 4.08 -3.17
C ALA A 115 -13.86 3.98 -2.32
N ALA A 116 -12.69 4.22 -2.92
CA ALA A 116 -11.41 4.15 -2.23
C ALA A 116 -10.46 5.27 -2.68
N TYR A 117 -9.58 5.69 -1.77
CA TYR A 117 -8.48 6.60 -2.05
C TYR A 117 -7.16 5.83 -2.01
N HIS A 118 -6.41 5.95 -3.09
CA HIS A 118 -5.16 5.24 -3.29
C HIS A 118 -3.99 6.21 -3.45
N VAL A 119 -2.84 5.82 -2.90
CA VAL A 119 -1.59 6.56 -3.06
C VAL A 119 -0.48 5.64 -3.57
N ARG A 120 0.60 6.22 -4.11
CA ARG A 120 1.83 5.48 -4.39
C ARG A 120 2.57 5.21 -3.09
N GLN A 121 2.84 3.95 -2.80
CA GLN A 121 3.69 3.51 -1.69
C GLN A 121 5.04 3.06 -2.27
N PRO A 122 6.15 3.73 -1.95
CA PRO A 122 7.47 3.31 -2.40
C PRO A 122 7.77 1.86 -2.00
N ARG A 123 8.33 1.08 -2.93
CA ARG A 123 8.75 -0.31 -2.74
C ARG A 123 10.11 -0.50 -3.41
N PRO A 124 11.19 0.05 -2.83
CA PRO A 124 12.52 -0.04 -3.41
C PRO A 124 12.90 -1.46 -3.78
N GLY A 125 13.41 -1.65 -4.99
CA GLY A 125 13.83 -2.92 -5.55
C GLY A 125 12.74 -3.84 -6.07
N GLN A 126 11.54 -3.37 -6.19
CA GLN A 126 10.51 -4.00 -6.99
C GLN A 126 10.43 -3.34 -8.38
N THR A 127 9.77 -3.99 -9.32
CA THR A 127 9.49 -3.40 -10.63
C THR A 127 7.99 -3.51 -10.89
N PRO A 128 7.28 -2.37 -10.91
CA PRO A 128 7.75 -1.02 -10.58
C PRO A 128 8.16 -0.85 -9.09
N ASP A 129 8.94 0.18 -8.79
CA ASP A 129 9.50 0.48 -7.45
C ASP A 129 8.49 1.06 -6.45
N TRP A 130 7.21 0.87 -6.72
CA TRP A 130 6.08 1.27 -5.88
C TRP A 130 4.91 0.30 -6.00
N ALA A 131 4.04 0.32 -5.00
CA ALA A 131 2.75 -0.35 -5.00
C ALA A 131 1.64 0.69 -4.81
N ARG A 132 0.43 0.34 -5.20
CA ARG A 132 -0.75 1.14 -4.94
C ARG A 132 -1.30 0.79 -3.55
N LEU A 133 -1.16 1.70 -2.60
CA LEU A 133 -1.72 1.55 -1.25
C LEU A 133 -3.17 2.03 -1.24
N CYS A 134 -4.10 1.20 -0.78
CA CYS A 134 -5.43 1.64 -0.39
C CYS A 134 -5.33 2.32 0.97
N LEU A 135 -5.48 3.65 1.00
CA LEU A 135 -5.32 4.42 2.25
C LEU A 135 -6.65 4.59 2.97
N TYR A 136 -7.71 4.94 2.24
CA TYR A 136 -9.07 5.10 2.75
C TYR A 136 -10.06 4.38 1.87
N ARG A 137 -11.16 3.92 2.46
CA ARG A 137 -12.21 3.21 1.73
C ARG A 137 -13.56 3.36 2.43
N VAL A 138 -14.61 3.44 1.63
CA VAL A 138 -16.00 3.26 2.01
C VAL A 138 -16.55 2.11 1.17
N ASP A 139 -17.06 1.09 1.83
CA ASP A 139 -17.62 -0.09 1.16
C ASP A 139 -18.99 0.18 0.56
N SER A 140 -19.26 -0.47 -0.57
CA SER A 140 -20.60 -0.60 -1.12
C SER A 140 -21.54 -1.26 -0.10
N PRO A 141 -22.81 -0.81 0.03
CA PRO A 141 -23.82 -1.50 0.81
C PRO A 141 -24.27 -2.84 0.16
N GLN A 142 -23.84 -3.10 -1.07
CA GLN A 142 -24.19 -4.32 -1.81
C GLN A 142 -23.47 -5.54 -1.26
N VAL A 143 -24.13 -6.72 -1.35
CA VAL A 143 -23.53 -8.01 -0.94
C VAL A 143 -22.31 -8.36 -1.78
N LEU A 144 -22.40 -8.15 -3.10
CA LEU A 144 -21.29 -8.41 -4.03
C LEU A 144 -20.44 -7.13 -4.18
N ARG A 145 -19.22 -7.18 -3.64
CA ARG A 145 -18.19 -6.12 -3.75
C ARG A 145 -16.81 -6.76 -3.71
N ASP A 146 -15.79 -6.00 -4.07
CA ASP A 146 -14.40 -6.45 -3.91
C ASP A 146 -13.96 -6.42 -2.43
N HIS A 147 -12.85 -7.10 -2.12
CA HIS A 147 -12.35 -7.28 -0.76
C HIS A 147 -11.16 -6.40 -0.41
N VAL A 148 -10.92 -5.33 -1.18
CA VAL A 148 -9.83 -4.38 -0.87
C VAL A 148 -10.12 -3.70 0.46
N ARG A 149 -9.09 -3.57 1.31
CA ARG A 149 -9.17 -2.94 2.63
C ARG A 149 -8.16 -1.79 2.75
N PRO A 150 -8.40 -0.82 3.62
CA PRO A 150 -7.36 0.12 4.02
C PRO A 150 -6.10 -0.63 4.50
N GLY A 151 -4.92 -0.22 4.01
CA GLY A 151 -3.65 -0.88 4.25
C GLY A 151 -3.25 -1.92 3.19
N ASP A 152 -4.14 -2.35 2.30
CA ASP A 152 -3.80 -3.29 1.23
C ASP A 152 -2.87 -2.64 0.19
N LEU A 153 -1.86 -3.42 -0.20
CA LEU A 153 -0.96 -3.08 -1.30
C LEU A 153 -1.42 -3.81 -2.57
N LEU A 154 -1.79 -3.04 -3.56
CA LEU A 154 -2.32 -3.50 -4.83
C LEU A 154 -1.27 -3.36 -5.94
N PRO A 155 -1.39 -4.12 -7.06
CA PRO A 155 -0.51 -3.95 -8.21
C PRO A 155 -0.45 -2.50 -8.69
N ALA A 156 0.75 -2.06 -9.06
CA ALA A 156 1.00 -0.71 -9.57
C ALA A 156 0.80 -0.60 -11.09
N ASP A 157 0.71 -1.74 -11.80
CA ASP A 157 0.70 -1.85 -13.26
C ASP A 157 -0.70 -2.05 -13.86
N ARG A 158 -1.73 -2.27 -13.05
CA ARG A 158 -3.08 -2.62 -13.52
C ARG A 158 -4.19 -2.12 -12.61
N GLY A 159 -5.40 -1.97 -13.18
CA GLY A 159 -6.58 -1.39 -12.56
C GLY A 159 -6.65 0.13 -12.69
N ALA A 160 -7.86 0.69 -12.81
CA ALA A 160 -8.09 2.11 -13.10
C ALA A 160 -7.30 3.05 -12.18
N GLY A 161 -7.25 2.76 -10.86
CA GLY A 161 -6.47 3.55 -9.91
C GLY A 161 -4.96 3.54 -10.19
N ALA A 162 -4.38 2.39 -10.58
CA ALA A 162 -2.97 2.34 -10.96
C ALA A 162 -2.70 3.14 -12.22
N ARG A 163 -3.58 3.02 -13.23
CA ARG A 163 -3.48 3.78 -14.49
C ARG A 163 -3.48 5.29 -14.24
N VAL A 164 -4.36 5.78 -13.36
CA VAL A 164 -4.39 7.20 -12.96
C VAL A 164 -3.10 7.60 -12.22
N LEU A 165 -2.66 6.80 -11.26
CA LEU A 165 -1.42 7.07 -10.55
C LEU A 165 -0.19 7.09 -11.47
N ILE A 166 -0.16 6.28 -12.54
CA ILE A 166 0.89 6.34 -13.58
C ILE A 166 0.72 7.59 -14.43
N ALA A 167 -0.49 7.83 -14.95
CA ALA A 167 -0.74 8.94 -15.87
C ALA A 167 -0.36 10.30 -15.29
N PHE A 168 -0.69 10.56 -14.04
CA PHE A 168 -0.51 11.86 -13.39
C PHE A 168 0.65 11.92 -12.40
N GLY A 169 1.26 10.77 -12.09
CA GLY A 169 2.36 10.70 -11.13
C GLY A 169 3.72 11.08 -11.71
N PRO A 170 4.75 11.13 -10.85
CA PRO A 170 6.11 11.42 -11.26
C PRO A 170 6.71 10.28 -12.08
N GLY A 171 7.64 10.64 -12.97
CA GLY A 171 8.38 9.71 -13.81
C GLY A 171 7.86 9.59 -15.25
N PRO A 172 8.60 8.91 -16.12
CA PRO A 172 8.22 8.73 -17.52
C PRO A 172 7.04 7.76 -17.64
N LEU A 173 6.19 7.99 -18.65
CA LEU A 173 5.14 7.06 -19.01
C LEU A 173 5.74 5.76 -19.59
N PRO A 174 5.15 4.58 -19.31
CA PRO A 174 5.56 3.33 -19.92
C PRO A 174 5.51 3.41 -21.45
N ALA A 175 6.59 3.02 -22.12
CA ALA A 175 6.74 3.22 -23.58
C ALA A 175 5.67 2.48 -24.40
N GLY A 176 5.26 1.27 -23.98
CA GLY A 176 4.28 0.44 -24.67
C GLY A 176 2.83 0.96 -24.59
N ASP A 177 2.52 1.76 -23.57
CA ASP A 177 1.15 2.21 -23.26
C ASP A 177 1.00 3.73 -23.30
N ARG A 178 1.94 4.44 -23.91
CA ARG A 178 2.00 5.91 -23.89
C ARG A 178 0.70 6.57 -24.35
N ALA A 179 0.13 6.10 -25.44
CA ALA A 179 -1.12 6.64 -25.98
C ALA A 179 -2.30 6.50 -24.99
N LEU A 180 -2.38 5.38 -24.29
CA LEU A 180 -3.37 5.15 -23.21
C LEU A 180 -3.24 6.18 -22.09
N TYR A 181 -2.03 6.46 -21.63
CA TYR A 181 -1.83 7.41 -20.54
C TYR A 181 -2.04 8.87 -20.97
N GLU A 182 -1.73 9.21 -22.22
CA GLU A 182 -2.05 10.52 -22.80
C GLU A 182 -3.58 10.71 -22.94
N GLU A 183 -4.31 9.66 -23.31
CA GLU A 183 -5.78 9.66 -23.32
C GLU A 183 -6.33 9.91 -21.90
N ILE A 184 -5.84 9.17 -20.89
CA ILE A 184 -6.26 9.33 -19.49
C ILE A 184 -5.99 10.76 -19.00
N ARG A 185 -4.85 11.36 -19.37
CA ARG A 185 -4.55 12.76 -19.03
C ARG A 185 -5.52 13.74 -19.66
N THR A 186 -5.89 13.50 -20.91
CA THR A 186 -6.83 14.36 -21.65
C THR A 186 -8.25 14.26 -21.10
N GLN A 187 -8.69 13.04 -20.77
CA GLN A 187 -10.03 12.80 -20.21
C GLN A 187 -10.13 13.21 -18.74
N GLY A 188 -9.02 13.22 -18.00
CA GLY A 188 -8.98 13.47 -16.57
C GLY A 188 -9.38 12.29 -15.69
N TYR A 189 -9.66 11.13 -16.26
CA TYR A 189 -10.02 9.90 -15.54
C TYR A 189 -9.65 8.64 -16.32
N CYS A 190 -9.71 7.49 -15.65
CA CYS A 190 -9.58 6.17 -16.28
C CYS A 190 -10.76 5.30 -15.90
N ALA A 191 -11.43 4.70 -16.89
CA ALA A 191 -12.49 3.73 -16.71
C ALA A 191 -12.10 2.43 -17.43
N ARG A 192 -12.11 1.29 -16.71
CA ARG A 192 -11.67 -0.02 -17.23
C ARG A 192 -12.50 -1.14 -16.65
N VAL A 193 -12.84 -2.10 -17.50
CA VAL A 193 -13.44 -3.38 -17.12
C VAL A 193 -12.36 -4.45 -17.28
N GLY A 194 -12.22 -5.34 -16.29
CA GLY A 194 -11.34 -6.50 -16.39
C GLY A 194 -9.84 -6.24 -16.23
N ASP A 195 -9.39 -4.99 -16.08
CA ASP A 195 -7.95 -4.65 -16.10
C ASP A 195 -7.16 -5.24 -14.91
N ARG A 196 -7.75 -5.33 -13.72
CA ARG A 196 -7.16 -5.98 -12.54
C ARG A 196 -7.71 -7.39 -12.30
N ASN A 197 -8.99 -7.55 -12.48
CA ASN A 197 -9.74 -8.80 -12.30
C ASN A 197 -10.87 -8.79 -13.34
N PRO A 198 -11.04 -9.86 -14.15
CA PRO A 198 -12.05 -9.92 -15.21
C PRO A 198 -13.49 -9.62 -14.75
N GLU A 199 -13.80 -9.93 -13.48
CA GLU A 199 -15.13 -9.73 -12.91
C GLU A 199 -15.37 -8.33 -12.34
N LEU A 200 -14.38 -7.45 -12.37
CA LEU A 200 -14.44 -6.12 -11.78
C LEU A 200 -14.28 -5.01 -12.83
N ALA A 201 -15.02 -3.94 -12.62
CA ALA A 201 -14.82 -2.67 -13.28
C ALA A 201 -14.30 -1.62 -12.28
N GLY A 202 -13.59 -0.64 -12.77
CA GLY A 202 -13.10 0.48 -11.98
C GLY A 202 -13.12 1.79 -12.74
N ILE A 203 -13.54 2.85 -12.07
CA ILE A 203 -13.44 4.23 -12.55
C ILE A 203 -12.57 4.98 -11.56
N SER A 204 -11.56 5.70 -12.04
CA SER A 204 -10.63 6.42 -11.17
C SER A 204 -10.29 7.79 -11.73
N ALA A 205 -10.20 8.78 -10.84
CA ALA A 205 -9.78 10.14 -11.15
C ALA A 205 -8.62 10.58 -10.23
N PRO A 206 -7.72 11.47 -10.69
CA PRO A 206 -6.64 11.99 -9.87
C PRO A 206 -7.17 12.99 -8.83
N ALA A 207 -6.52 13.01 -7.67
CA ALA A 207 -6.61 14.09 -6.69
C ALA A 207 -5.25 14.79 -6.64
N PHE A 208 -5.25 16.11 -6.59
CA PHE A 208 -4.04 16.93 -6.62
C PHE A 208 -3.85 17.73 -5.34
N HIS A 209 -2.61 18.00 -5.00
CA HIS A 209 -2.22 19.02 -4.03
C HIS A 209 -2.45 20.43 -4.62
N ALA A 210 -2.41 21.43 -3.76
CA ALA A 210 -2.58 22.83 -4.18
C ALA A 210 -1.49 23.32 -5.16
N ASP A 211 -0.33 22.67 -5.17
CA ASP A 211 0.77 22.95 -6.08
C ASP A 211 0.62 22.23 -7.46
N GLY A 212 -0.47 21.49 -7.65
CA GLY A 212 -0.74 20.73 -8.86
C GLY A 212 -0.07 19.36 -8.93
N SER A 213 0.72 18.98 -7.95
CA SER A 213 1.30 17.63 -7.88
C SER A 213 0.23 16.59 -7.52
N LEU A 214 0.41 15.34 -7.98
CA LEU A 214 -0.52 14.25 -7.69
C LEU A 214 -0.50 13.89 -6.21
N ALA A 215 -1.64 14.03 -5.53
CA ALA A 215 -1.84 13.59 -4.15
C ALA A 215 -2.25 12.12 -4.07
N GLY A 216 -3.06 11.64 -5.02
CA GLY A 216 -3.56 10.29 -5.05
C GLY A 216 -4.61 10.05 -6.12
N ALA A 217 -5.33 8.96 -6.03
CA ALA A 217 -6.41 8.59 -6.94
C ALA A 217 -7.66 8.16 -6.18
N VAL A 218 -8.80 8.78 -6.49
CA VAL A 218 -10.12 8.35 -6.03
C VAL A 218 -10.65 7.32 -7.01
N THR A 219 -11.07 6.16 -6.52
CA THR A 219 -11.47 5.03 -7.36
C THR A 219 -12.80 4.45 -6.90
N LEU A 220 -13.75 4.34 -7.83
CA LEU A 220 -14.92 3.48 -7.69
C LEU A 220 -14.58 2.07 -8.17
N THR A 221 -15.03 1.06 -7.45
CA THR A 221 -14.88 -0.34 -7.86
C THR A 221 -16.22 -1.07 -7.72
N MET A 222 -16.60 -1.78 -8.77
CA MET A 222 -17.86 -2.51 -8.87
C MET A 222 -17.69 -3.83 -9.62
N PRO A 223 -18.60 -4.79 -9.48
CA PRO A 223 -18.69 -5.92 -10.39
C PRO A 223 -18.91 -5.47 -11.84
N ALA A 224 -18.26 -6.15 -12.79
CA ALA A 224 -18.27 -5.75 -14.20
C ALA A 224 -19.69 -5.65 -14.80
N HIS A 225 -20.64 -6.47 -14.32
CA HIS A 225 -22.03 -6.46 -14.79
C HIS A 225 -22.85 -5.25 -14.31
N ARG A 226 -22.32 -4.44 -13.38
CA ARG A 226 -22.97 -3.19 -12.92
C ARG A 226 -22.30 -1.93 -13.50
N TYR A 227 -21.23 -2.09 -14.25
CA TYR A 227 -20.59 -1.01 -14.98
C TYR A 227 -21.41 -0.67 -16.23
#